data_31a0102e35a62b13f70dae3d53ef3be7
#
_entry.id   31a0102e35a62b13f70dae3d53ef3be7
#
_cell.length_a   1.000
_cell.length_b   1.000
_cell.length_c   1.000
_cell.angle_alpha   90.00
_cell.angle_beta   90.00
_cell.angle_gamma   90.00
#
_symmetry.space_group_name_H-M   'P 1'
#
loop_
_entity.id
_entity.type
_entity.pdbx_description
1 polymer ?
#
loop_
_entity_poly.entity_id
_entity_poly.type
_entity_poly.pdbx_seq_one_letter_code
_entity_poly.pdbx_strand_id
1 'polypeptide(L)'
;VDDKIKDYILNAHPIQWIEYSEELRDSSELIWKESKQTKVHINFPKRLDKPGLSRPYFLNIGFSIENLLKGLLISENPDYLKDGKISSEISSGHNLENLASKVTTLKFDKKELDFLKILSKAIPNWSRYPIPKRWEIKNTEEIVTENIREVFLKMWDKIGFKIYELTKDGWNGPNEVNLGLWRSSYFEGTLDFELPEIEKK
;
A
#
# COMPACT_ATOMS: atom_id res chain seq x y z
N VAL A 1 0.37 13.28 29.85
CA VAL A 1 1.05 12.66 28.70
C VAL A 1 2.02 13.70 28.14
N ASP A 2 3.24 13.27 27.79
CA ASP A 2 4.25 14.14 27.17
C ASP A 2 3.68 14.73 25.85
N ASP A 3 3.78 16.04 25.68
CA ASP A 3 3.29 16.75 24.49
C ASP A 3 3.94 16.19 23.21
N LYS A 4 5.20 15.74 23.30
CA LYS A 4 5.89 15.07 22.19
C LYS A 4 5.22 13.77 21.73
N ILE A 5 4.63 13.01 22.67
CA ILE A 5 3.88 11.81 22.34
C ILE A 5 2.59 12.16 21.64
N LYS A 6 1.89 13.20 22.11
CA LYS A 6 0.67 13.71 21.45
C LYS A 6 0.98 14.20 20.02
N ASP A 7 2.04 14.98 19.88
CA ASP A 7 2.50 15.46 18.56
C ASP A 7 2.84 14.30 17.61
N TYR A 8 3.52 13.28 18.13
CA TYR A 8 3.82 12.08 17.33
C TYR A 8 2.54 11.39 16.85
N ILE A 9 1.57 11.16 17.75
CA ILE A 9 0.31 10.50 17.42
C ILE A 9 -0.48 11.35 16.41
N LEU A 10 -0.50 12.66 16.60
CA LEU A 10 -1.15 13.60 15.68
C LEU A 10 -0.52 13.56 14.29
N ASN A 11 0.79 13.41 14.17
CA ASN A 11 1.48 13.28 12.89
C ASN A 11 1.42 11.86 12.29
N ALA A 12 0.97 10.86 13.06
CA ALA A 12 0.84 9.47 12.61
C ALA A 12 -0.63 9.04 12.40
N HIS A 13 -1.57 10.01 12.35
CA HIS A 13 -2.99 9.72 12.13
C HIS A 13 -3.26 9.11 10.75
N PRO A 14 -4.36 8.38 10.56
CA PRO A 14 -4.63 7.62 9.33
C PRO A 14 -4.54 8.40 8.01
N ILE A 15 -4.88 9.70 8.01
CA ILE A 15 -4.86 10.53 6.81
C ILE A 15 -3.43 10.68 6.27
N GLN A 16 -2.43 10.84 7.15
CA GLN A 16 -1.03 10.94 6.74
C GLN A 16 -0.55 9.69 5.99
N TRP A 17 -1.09 8.52 6.32
CA TRP A 17 -0.78 7.27 5.61
C TRP A 17 -1.41 7.25 4.21
N ILE A 18 -2.61 7.83 4.05
CA ILE A 18 -3.22 8.01 2.72
C ILE A 18 -2.38 8.96 1.89
N GLU A 19 -2.06 10.16 2.42
CA GLU A 19 -1.30 11.19 1.72
C GLU A 19 0.05 10.66 1.23
N TYR A 20 0.81 10.01 2.10
CA TYR A 20 2.09 9.41 1.71
C TYR A 20 1.93 8.27 0.70
N SER A 21 0.89 7.45 0.85
CA SER A 21 0.55 6.41 -0.12
C SER A 21 0.17 6.99 -1.48
N GLU A 22 -0.49 8.14 -1.51
CA GLU A 22 -0.86 8.87 -2.74
C GLU A 22 0.36 9.37 -3.49
N GLU A 23 1.33 9.98 -2.79
CA GLU A 23 2.61 10.39 -3.39
C GLU A 23 3.33 9.21 -4.07
N LEU A 24 3.33 8.04 -3.42
CA LEU A 24 3.92 6.81 -3.96
C LEU A 24 3.12 6.27 -5.16
N ARG A 25 1.79 6.35 -5.12
CA ARG A 25 0.91 6.01 -6.25
C ARG A 25 1.21 6.90 -7.46
N ASP A 26 1.23 8.19 -7.26
CA ASP A 26 1.44 9.17 -8.33
C ASP A 26 2.85 9.02 -8.93
N SER A 27 3.85 8.79 -8.10
CA SER A 27 5.21 8.45 -8.56
C SER A 27 5.21 7.15 -9.38
N SER A 28 4.44 6.14 -8.97
CA SER A 28 4.34 4.88 -9.73
C SER A 28 3.66 5.06 -11.08
N GLU A 29 2.67 5.95 -11.19
CA GLU A 29 2.00 6.25 -12.45
C GLU A 29 2.91 7.00 -13.44
N LEU A 30 3.81 7.86 -12.95
CA LEU A 30 4.86 8.45 -13.78
C LEU A 30 5.82 7.37 -14.29
N ILE A 31 6.28 6.48 -13.40
CA ILE A 31 7.13 5.35 -13.76
C ILE A 31 6.45 4.44 -14.77
N TRP A 32 5.15 4.18 -14.62
CA TRP A 32 4.36 3.38 -15.55
C TRP A 32 4.34 4.00 -16.96
N LYS A 33 4.09 5.29 -17.06
CA LYS A 33 4.08 6.00 -18.35
C LYS A 33 5.42 5.86 -19.06
N GLU A 34 6.53 6.07 -18.36
CA GLU A 34 7.87 5.98 -18.89
C GLU A 34 8.29 4.52 -19.20
N SER A 35 7.82 3.55 -18.43
CA SER A 35 8.16 2.14 -18.63
C SER A 35 7.69 1.58 -19.97
N LYS A 36 6.63 2.14 -20.56
CA LYS A 36 6.14 1.77 -21.89
C LYS A 36 7.13 2.14 -23.00
N GLN A 37 7.95 3.16 -22.79
CA GLN A 37 8.93 3.66 -23.75
C GLN A 37 10.32 3.07 -23.51
N THR A 38 10.62 2.63 -22.28
CA THR A 38 11.93 2.15 -21.87
C THR A 38 11.99 0.63 -21.94
N LYS A 39 12.93 0.11 -22.77
CA LYS A 39 13.22 -1.32 -22.81
C LYS A 39 14.63 -1.57 -22.29
N VAL A 40 14.77 -2.55 -21.41
CA VAL A 40 16.07 -3.02 -20.94
C VAL A 40 16.43 -4.30 -21.71
N HIS A 41 17.58 -4.25 -22.38
CA HIS A 41 18.13 -5.41 -23.09
C HIS A 41 19.05 -6.18 -22.15
N ILE A 42 18.67 -7.42 -21.83
CA ILE A 42 19.50 -8.33 -21.05
C ILE A 42 20.09 -9.36 -22.01
N ASN A 43 21.42 -9.35 -22.14
CA ASN A 43 22.13 -10.21 -23.12
C ASN A 43 22.65 -11.53 -22.54
N PHE A 44 22.33 -11.88 -21.29
CA PHE A 44 22.88 -13.10 -20.67
C PHE A 44 21.83 -13.85 -19.85
N PRO A 45 21.72 -15.18 -20.00
CA PRO A 45 22.34 -16.06 -21.02
C PRO A 45 21.63 -16.01 -22.38
N LYS A 46 20.45 -15.38 -22.46
CA LYS A 46 19.70 -15.13 -23.69
C LYS A 46 19.23 -13.67 -23.70
N ARG A 47 19.19 -13.07 -24.87
CA ARG A 47 18.61 -11.73 -25.02
C ARG A 47 17.15 -11.76 -24.56
N LEU A 48 16.85 -10.98 -23.54
CA LEU A 48 15.52 -10.77 -23.02
C LEU A 48 15.24 -9.25 -23.00
N ASP A 49 14.23 -8.85 -23.75
CA ASP A 49 13.74 -7.48 -23.71
C ASP A 49 12.63 -7.42 -22.66
N LYS A 50 12.81 -6.65 -21.61
CA LYS A 50 11.76 -6.41 -20.60
C LYS A 50 11.47 -4.91 -20.50
N PRO A 51 10.24 -4.53 -20.12
CA PRO A 51 9.95 -3.15 -19.77
C PRO A 51 10.98 -2.65 -18.75
N GLY A 52 11.56 -1.50 -19.03
CA GLY A 52 12.40 -0.80 -18.06
C GLY A 52 11.57 -0.39 -16.84
N LEU A 53 12.26 -0.01 -15.77
CA LEU A 53 11.61 0.57 -14.58
C LEU A 53 10.64 -0.36 -13.82
N SER A 54 10.59 -1.67 -14.10
CA SER A 54 9.72 -2.60 -13.36
C SER A 54 10.07 -2.62 -11.85
N ARG A 55 11.35 -2.67 -11.49
CA ARG A 55 11.77 -2.68 -10.09
C ARG A 55 11.34 -1.43 -9.31
N PRO A 56 11.63 -0.20 -9.76
CA PRO A 56 11.15 1.00 -9.05
C PRO A 56 9.63 1.10 -9.03
N TYR A 57 8.93 0.62 -10.08
CA TYR A 57 7.48 0.56 -10.06
C TYR A 57 6.98 -0.33 -8.92
N PHE A 58 7.42 -1.58 -8.84
CA PHE A 58 7.02 -2.50 -7.77
C PHE A 58 7.41 -2.02 -6.37
N LEU A 59 8.51 -1.29 -6.24
CA LEU A 59 8.91 -0.71 -4.97
C LEU A 59 7.92 0.35 -4.51
N ASN A 60 7.54 1.28 -5.41
CA ASN A 60 6.60 2.35 -5.09
C ASN A 60 5.19 1.80 -4.80
N ILE A 61 4.63 0.94 -5.67
CA ILE A 61 3.30 0.37 -5.41
C ILE A 61 3.29 -0.51 -4.17
N GLY A 62 4.39 -1.20 -3.88
CA GLY A 62 4.54 -2.01 -2.69
C GLY A 62 4.50 -1.19 -1.41
N PHE A 63 5.28 -0.12 -1.33
CA PHE A 63 5.22 0.80 -0.19
C PHE A 63 3.91 1.57 -0.11
N SER A 64 3.29 1.92 -1.25
CA SER A 64 1.98 2.55 -1.28
C SER A 64 0.92 1.67 -0.60
N ILE A 65 0.80 0.40 -1.00
CA ILE A 65 -0.15 -0.55 -0.38
C ILE A 65 0.24 -0.87 1.08
N GLU A 66 1.52 -0.98 1.40
CA GLU A 66 1.98 -1.19 2.78
C GLU A 66 1.51 -0.06 3.71
N ASN A 67 1.68 1.19 3.27
CA ASN A 67 1.25 2.35 4.05
C ASN A 67 -0.27 2.39 4.20
N LEU A 68 -1.04 2.11 3.14
CA LEU A 68 -2.49 2.03 3.25
C LEU A 68 -2.95 0.93 4.22
N LEU A 69 -2.35 -0.26 4.18
CA LEU A 69 -2.70 -1.33 5.12
C LEU A 69 -2.39 -0.94 6.56
N LYS A 70 -1.26 -0.27 6.81
CA LYS A 70 -0.93 0.25 8.14
C LYS A 70 -1.89 1.36 8.58
N GLY A 71 -2.21 2.30 7.70
CA GLY A 71 -3.20 3.34 7.95
C GLY A 71 -4.57 2.77 8.28
N LEU A 72 -5.02 1.72 7.56
CA LEU A 72 -6.27 1.03 7.83
C LEU A 72 -6.25 0.34 9.20
N LEU A 73 -5.18 -0.37 9.53
CA LEU A 73 -5.03 -1.02 10.83
C LEU A 73 -5.04 0.00 11.99
N ILE A 74 -4.40 1.16 11.81
CA ILE A 74 -4.42 2.27 12.78
C ILE A 74 -5.83 2.89 12.87
N SER A 75 -6.58 2.93 11.77
CA SER A 75 -7.97 3.37 11.79
C SER A 75 -8.88 2.42 12.58
N GLU A 76 -8.65 1.12 12.46
CA GLU A 76 -9.40 0.08 13.18
C GLU A 76 -8.98 -0.03 14.65
N ASN A 77 -7.69 0.13 14.93
CA ASN A 77 -7.13 0.02 16.28
C ASN A 77 -6.06 1.10 16.52
N PRO A 78 -6.43 2.26 17.08
CA PRO A 78 -5.52 3.36 17.37
C PRO A 78 -4.39 3.00 18.34
N ASP A 79 -4.54 1.95 19.16
CA ASP A 79 -3.50 1.48 20.11
C ASP A 79 -2.21 1.02 19.40
N TYR A 80 -2.23 0.83 18.09
CA TYR A 80 -1.00 0.61 17.32
C TYR A 80 -0.04 1.82 17.34
N LEU A 81 -0.50 3.00 17.80
CA LEU A 81 0.31 4.22 17.98
C LEU A 81 0.58 4.53 19.46
N LYS A 82 0.26 3.62 20.37
CA LYS A 82 0.44 3.82 21.81
C LYS A 82 1.91 4.10 22.16
N ASP A 83 2.10 4.94 23.17
CA ASP A 83 3.41 5.29 23.75
C ASP A 83 4.37 6.00 22.75
N GLY A 84 3.83 6.72 21.77
CA GLY A 84 4.62 7.51 20.82
C GLY A 84 5.50 6.66 19.87
N LYS A 85 5.04 5.47 19.52
CA LYS A 85 5.69 4.57 18.56
C LYS A 85 4.67 3.73 17.81
N ILE A 86 5.04 3.31 16.62
CA ILE A 86 4.24 2.31 15.88
C ILE A 86 4.52 0.93 16.48
N SER A 87 3.45 0.19 16.78
CA SER A 87 3.56 -1.19 17.27
C SER A 87 4.40 -2.06 16.33
N SER A 88 5.26 -2.90 16.94
CA SER A 88 6.05 -3.88 16.17
C SER A 88 5.18 -4.89 15.40
N GLU A 89 3.94 -5.07 15.82
CA GLU A 89 2.98 -5.95 15.13
C GLU A 89 2.66 -5.52 13.70
N ILE A 90 2.72 -4.20 13.42
CA ILE A 90 2.44 -3.65 12.10
C ILE A 90 3.67 -2.98 11.45
N SER A 91 4.72 -2.66 12.24
CA SER A 91 5.92 -2.01 11.71
C SER A 91 7.00 -2.99 11.28
N SER A 92 6.99 -4.23 11.78
CA SER A 92 8.02 -5.23 11.49
C SER A 92 7.80 -5.89 10.13
N GLY A 93 8.76 -5.67 9.23
CA GLY A 93 8.83 -6.36 7.94
C GLY A 93 7.86 -5.83 6.87
N HIS A 94 7.98 -6.41 5.69
CA HIS A 94 7.22 -6.03 4.48
C HIS A 94 6.29 -7.18 4.05
N ASN A 95 5.70 -7.89 5.00
CA ASN A 95 4.76 -8.97 4.71
C ASN A 95 3.33 -8.40 4.64
N LEU A 96 2.91 -8.03 3.43
CA LEU A 96 1.60 -7.41 3.21
C LEU A 96 0.46 -8.40 3.39
N GLU A 97 0.68 -9.70 3.15
CA GLU A 97 -0.32 -10.75 3.42
C GLU A 97 -0.61 -10.80 4.93
N ASN A 98 0.43 -10.71 5.77
CA ASN A 98 0.27 -10.69 7.22
C ASN A 98 -0.43 -9.38 7.69
N LEU A 99 -0.13 -8.24 7.09
CA LEU A 99 -0.86 -6.99 7.40
C LEU A 99 -2.34 -7.12 7.01
N ALA A 100 -2.62 -7.59 5.81
CA ALA A 100 -3.99 -7.78 5.31
C ALA A 100 -4.80 -8.78 6.16
N SER A 101 -4.16 -9.83 6.70
CA SER A 101 -4.84 -10.81 7.57
C SER A 101 -5.29 -10.25 8.92
N LYS A 102 -4.74 -9.12 9.35
CA LYS A 102 -5.11 -8.41 10.58
C LYS A 102 -6.25 -7.42 10.39
N VAL A 103 -6.54 -7.03 9.14
CA VAL A 103 -7.64 -6.12 8.81
C VAL A 103 -8.97 -6.81 9.08
N THR A 104 -9.86 -6.12 9.79
CA THR A 104 -11.17 -6.66 10.21
C THR A 104 -12.34 -6.10 9.42
N THR A 105 -12.24 -4.88 8.93
CA THR A 105 -13.32 -4.15 8.26
C THR A 105 -13.35 -4.33 6.74
N LEU A 106 -12.34 -4.98 6.16
CA LEU A 106 -12.21 -5.17 4.73
C LEU A 106 -11.82 -6.63 4.40
N LYS A 107 -12.45 -7.21 3.39
CA LYS A 107 -12.08 -8.54 2.88
C LYS A 107 -11.32 -8.40 1.57
N PHE A 108 -10.27 -9.20 1.43
CA PHE A 108 -9.48 -9.30 0.20
C PHE A 108 -9.85 -10.59 -0.54
N ASP A 109 -10.06 -10.47 -1.85
CA ASP A 109 -10.28 -11.62 -2.71
C ASP A 109 -8.96 -12.34 -3.04
N LYS A 110 -9.08 -13.48 -3.75
CA LYS A 110 -7.90 -14.27 -4.12
C LYS A 110 -6.92 -13.50 -5.01
N LYS A 111 -7.41 -12.69 -5.95
CA LYS A 111 -6.57 -11.91 -6.86
C LYS A 111 -5.78 -10.83 -6.10
N GLU A 112 -6.42 -10.19 -5.16
CA GLU A 112 -5.81 -9.21 -4.26
C GLU A 112 -4.76 -9.85 -3.34
N LEU A 113 -5.06 -11.02 -2.76
CA LEU A 113 -4.11 -11.76 -1.93
C LEU A 113 -2.90 -12.25 -2.73
N ASP A 114 -3.09 -12.75 -3.95
CA ASP A 114 -1.99 -13.13 -4.83
C ASP A 114 -1.12 -11.92 -5.18
N PHE A 115 -1.71 -10.75 -5.40
CA PHE A 115 -1.00 -9.51 -5.62
C PHE A 115 -0.19 -9.08 -4.38
N LEU A 116 -0.77 -9.11 -3.18
CA LEU A 116 -0.06 -8.82 -1.93
C LEU A 116 1.14 -9.76 -1.73
N LYS A 117 1.02 -11.01 -2.12
CA LYS A 117 2.11 -11.98 -2.07
C LYS A 117 3.27 -11.62 -3.01
N ILE A 118 2.96 -11.10 -4.20
CA ILE A 118 3.98 -10.59 -5.13
C ILE A 118 4.72 -9.41 -4.48
N LEU A 119 3.99 -8.44 -3.93
CA LEU A 119 4.57 -7.25 -3.29
C LEU A 119 5.39 -7.61 -2.05
N SER A 120 4.92 -8.55 -1.22
CA SER A 120 5.64 -9.04 -0.04
C SER A 120 7.00 -9.66 -0.40
N LYS A 121 7.14 -10.20 -1.61
CA LYS A 121 8.41 -10.70 -2.13
C LYS A 121 9.24 -9.61 -2.81
N ALA A 122 8.59 -8.68 -3.48
CA ALA A 122 9.27 -7.63 -4.23
C ALA A 122 10.01 -6.66 -3.30
N ILE A 123 9.32 -6.08 -2.31
CA ILE A 123 9.86 -5.01 -1.46
C ILE A 123 11.18 -5.41 -0.76
N PRO A 124 11.27 -6.55 -0.03
CA PRO A 124 12.50 -6.88 0.68
C PRO A 124 13.61 -7.45 -0.21
N ASN A 125 13.33 -7.77 -1.47
CA ASN A 125 14.25 -8.50 -2.33
C ASN A 125 14.51 -7.77 -3.66
N TRP A 126 13.92 -8.26 -4.73
CA TRP A 126 14.31 -7.92 -6.10
C TRP A 126 13.95 -6.51 -6.57
N SER A 127 13.01 -5.82 -5.92
CA SER A 127 12.75 -4.42 -6.24
C SER A 127 13.80 -3.48 -5.64
N ARG A 128 14.49 -3.90 -4.56
CA ARG A 128 15.51 -3.10 -3.87
C ARG A 128 16.94 -3.48 -4.22
N TYR A 129 17.17 -4.77 -4.48
CA TYR A 129 18.53 -5.30 -4.64
C TYR A 129 18.71 -5.95 -6.01
N PRO A 130 19.87 -5.76 -6.67
CA PRO A 130 20.14 -6.36 -7.98
C PRO A 130 20.31 -7.90 -7.92
N ILE A 131 20.62 -8.41 -6.73
CA ILE A 131 20.81 -9.84 -6.45
C ILE A 131 20.01 -10.25 -5.22
N PRO A 132 19.62 -11.50 -5.05
CA PRO A 132 18.98 -11.99 -3.83
C PRO A 132 19.91 -11.88 -2.62
N LYS A 133 19.35 -11.73 -1.43
CA LYS A 133 20.11 -11.65 -0.17
C LYS A 133 20.85 -12.93 0.17
N ARG A 134 20.39 -14.07 -0.37
CA ARG A 134 21.01 -15.40 -0.22
C ARG A 134 20.94 -16.13 -1.56
N TRP A 135 21.93 -16.91 -1.88
CA TRP A 135 22.04 -17.62 -3.15
C TRP A 135 20.94 -18.69 -3.38
N GLU A 136 20.36 -19.22 -2.28
CA GLU A 136 19.25 -20.19 -2.36
C GLU A 136 17.92 -19.55 -2.81
N ILE A 137 17.78 -18.23 -2.69
CA ILE A 137 16.54 -17.52 -3.05
C ILE A 137 16.49 -17.37 -4.57
N LYS A 138 15.53 -18.06 -5.20
CA LYS A 138 15.21 -17.84 -6.60
C LYS A 138 14.53 -16.47 -6.74
N ASN A 139 15.24 -15.51 -7.32
CA ASN A 139 14.67 -14.20 -7.67
C ASN A 139 13.84 -14.35 -8.95
N THR A 140 12.56 -14.63 -8.82
CA THR A 140 11.60 -14.47 -9.92
C THR A 140 11.10 -13.04 -9.89
N GLU A 141 11.68 -12.18 -10.75
CA GLU A 141 11.18 -10.82 -10.94
C GLU A 141 9.90 -10.86 -11.76
N GLU A 142 8.90 -10.17 -11.27
CA GLU A 142 7.69 -9.93 -12.03
C GLU A 142 7.87 -8.75 -12.99
N ILE A 143 7.21 -8.84 -14.13
CA ILE A 143 7.17 -7.76 -15.12
C ILE A 143 5.91 -6.94 -14.89
N VAL A 144 6.07 -5.63 -14.92
CA VAL A 144 4.95 -4.69 -14.86
C VAL A 144 4.03 -4.91 -16.07
N THR A 145 2.74 -5.15 -15.82
CA THR A 145 1.68 -5.33 -16.82
C THR A 145 0.50 -4.43 -16.50
N GLU A 146 -0.37 -4.17 -17.49
CA GLU A 146 -1.63 -3.42 -17.27
C GLU A 146 -2.49 -4.08 -16.18
N ASN A 147 -2.59 -5.42 -16.17
CA ASN A 147 -3.35 -6.13 -15.16
C ASN A 147 -2.81 -5.91 -13.73
N ILE A 148 -1.49 -5.86 -13.55
CA ILE A 148 -0.87 -5.55 -12.24
C ILE A 148 -1.22 -4.12 -11.82
N ARG A 149 -1.12 -3.17 -12.75
CA ARG A 149 -1.49 -1.78 -12.52
C ARG A 149 -2.97 -1.63 -12.12
N GLU A 150 -3.87 -2.26 -12.86
CA GLU A 150 -5.31 -2.23 -12.55
C GLU A 150 -5.63 -2.80 -11.16
N VAL A 151 -4.99 -3.93 -10.79
CA VAL A 151 -5.17 -4.50 -9.44
C VAL A 151 -4.66 -3.53 -8.38
N PHE A 152 -3.50 -2.94 -8.62
CA PHE A 152 -2.93 -1.95 -7.71
C PHE A 152 -3.88 -0.77 -7.49
N LEU A 153 -4.35 -0.12 -8.56
CA LEU A 153 -5.22 1.04 -8.46
C LEU A 153 -6.56 0.71 -7.76
N LYS A 154 -7.18 -0.42 -8.12
CA LYS A 154 -8.41 -0.88 -7.46
C LYS A 154 -8.21 -1.16 -5.97
N MET A 155 -7.10 -1.77 -5.60
CA MET A 155 -6.78 -2.00 -4.19
C MET A 155 -6.49 -0.70 -3.44
N TRP A 156 -5.79 0.23 -4.11
CA TRP A 156 -5.50 1.54 -3.55
C TRP A 156 -6.81 2.28 -3.21
N ASP A 157 -7.72 2.37 -4.17
CA ASP A 157 -9.03 2.99 -4.00
C ASP A 157 -9.83 2.31 -2.88
N LYS A 158 -9.90 0.99 -2.91
CA LYS A 158 -10.65 0.17 -1.95
C LYS A 158 -10.17 0.38 -0.51
N ILE A 159 -8.84 0.35 -0.27
CA ILE A 159 -8.28 0.49 1.07
C ILE A 159 -8.36 1.96 1.51
N GLY A 160 -7.99 2.89 0.63
CA GLY A 160 -8.06 4.33 0.92
C GLY A 160 -9.48 4.79 1.24
N PHE A 161 -10.46 4.35 0.45
CA PHE A 161 -11.87 4.63 0.73
C PHE A 161 -12.33 4.06 2.10
N LYS A 162 -11.88 2.86 2.47
CA LYS A 162 -12.22 2.30 3.78
C LYS A 162 -11.61 3.12 4.93
N ILE A 163 -10.38 3.59 4.81
CA ILE A 163 -9.78 4.50 5.80
C ILE A 163 -10.60 5.78 5.88
N TYR A 164 -10.96 6.37 4.71
CA TYR A 164 -11.82 7.56 4.65
C TYR A 164 -13.16 7.32 5.37
N GLU A 165 -13.84 6.23 5.05
CA GLU A 165 -15.14 5.89 5.66
C GLU A 165 -15.05 5.77 7.19
N LEU A 166 -13.97 5.17 7.71
CA LEU A 166 -13.76 4.99 9.15
C LEU A 166 -13.36 6.27 9.89
N THR A 167 -12.83 7.27 9.18
CA THR A 167 -12.20 8.43 9.83
C THR A 167 -12.77 9.80 9.44
N LYS A 168 -13.61 9.86 8.40
CA LYS A 168 -14.18 11.13 7.88
C LYS A 168 -14.96 11.95 8.92
N ASP A 169 -15.61 11.28 9.86
CA ASP A 169 -16.41 11.92 10.90
C ASP A 169 -15.63 12.12 12.21
N GLY A 170 -14.34 11.90 12.16
CA GLY A 170 -13.37 12.04 13.24
C GLY A 170 -12.65 10.74 13.56
N TRP A 171 -11.44 10.85 14.09
CA TRP A 171 -10.66 9.73 14.55
C TRP A 171 -10.16 9.96 15.97
N ASN A 172 -10.38 8.98 16.84
CA ASN A 172 -9.97 9.02 18.24
C ASN A 172 -8.69 8.18 18.40
N GLY A 173 -7.56 8.88 18.47
CA GLY A 173 -6.26 8.27 18.73
C GLY A 173 -6.01 7.98 20.22
N PRO A 174 -4.92 7.28 20.54
CA PRO A 174 -4.52 7.07 21.92
C PRO A 174 -4.12 8.40 22.59
N ASN A 175 -4.05 8.41 23.93
CA ASN A 175 -3.63 9.56 24.73
C ASN A 175 -4.50 10.82 24.52
N GLU A 176 -5.80 10.64 24.27
CA GLU A 176 -6.77 11.74 24.06
C GLU A 176 -6.47 12.61 22.82
N VAL A 177 -5.70 12.10 21.88
CA VAL A 177 -5.49 12.77 20.59
C VAL A 177 -6.68 12.51 19.70
N ASN A 178 -7.38 13.57 19.31
CA ASN A 178 -8.57 13.47 18.48
C ASN A 178 -8.39 14.28 17.21
N LEU A 179 -8.74 13.70 16.06
CA LEU A 179 -8.88 14.37 14.80
C LEU A 179 -10.36 14.69 14.57
N GLY A 180 -10.64 15.91 14.15
CA GLY A 180 -12.00 16.33 13.78
C GLY A 180 -12.45 15.79 12.43
N LEU A 181 -13.56 16.31 11.95
CA LEU A 181 -14.11 16.03 10.63
C LEU A 181 -13.12 16.39 9.53
N TRP A 182 -13.03 15.54 8.53
CA TRP A 182 -12.29 15.86 7.31
C TRP A 182 -13.04 15.39 6.07
N ARG A 183 -12.70 15.96 4.92
CA ARG A 183 -13.32 15.64 3.63
C ARG A 183 -12.25 15.47 2.58
N SER A 184 -12.50 14.56 1.65
CA SER A 184 -11.63 14.31 0.51
C SER A 184 -12.46 14.37 -0.76
N SER A 185 -12.19 15.34 -1.62
CA SER A 185 -12.85 15.43 -2.93
C SER A 185 -12.61 14.18 -3.79
N TYR A 186 -11.48 13.52 -3.61
CA TYR A 186 -11.17 12.27 -4.30
C TYR A 186 -12.15 11.16 -3.90
N PHE A 187 -12.33 10.91 -2.60
CA PHE A 187 -13.18 9.83 -2.12
C PHE A 187 -14.68 10.19 -2.14
N GLU A 188 -15.04 11.45 -2.04
CA GLU A 188 -16.42 11.91 -2.16
C GLU A 188 -16.93 11.80 -3.60
N GLY A 189 -16.08 12.02 -4.60
CA GLY A 189 -16.43 11.83 -6.00
C GLY A 189 -16.63 10.35 -6.39
N THR A 190 -16.10 9.41 -5.61
CA THR A 190 -16.29 7.97 -5.84
C THR A 190 -17.61 7.44 -5.26
N LEU A 191 -18.31 8.21 -4.43
CA LEU A 191 -19.63 7.82 -3.88
C LEU A 191 -20.74 7.77 -4.93
N ASP A 192 -20.57 8.42 -6.08
CA ASP A 192 -21.51 8.36 -7.21
C ASP A 192 -21.31 7.13 -8.12
N PHE A 193 -20.29 6.32 -7.87
CA PHE A 193 -20.11 5.03 -8.53
C PHE A 193 -20.80 3.94 -7.70
N GLU A 194 -22.04 3.63 -8.02
CA GLU A 194 -22.68 2.39 -7.59
C GLU A 194 -21.76 1.21 -7.96
N LEU A 195 -21.26 0.52 -6.94
CA LEU A 195 -20.59 -0.76 -7.15
C LEU A 195 -21.59 -1.66 -7.88
N PRO A 196 -21.24 -2.26 -9.04
CA PRO A 196 -22.16 -3.16 -9.73
C PRO A 196 -22.56 -4.26 -8.75
N GLU A 197 -23.87 -4.44 -8.57
CA GLU A 197 -24.43 -5.52 -7.79
C GLU A 197 -23.83 -6.84 -8.28
N ILE A 198 -23.11 -7.52 -7.38
CA ILE A 198 -22.67 -8.89 -7.63
C ILE A 198 -23.94 -9.73 -7.61
N GLU A 199 -24.49 -10.00 -8.80
CA GLU A 199 -25.58 -10.98 -8.94
C GLU A 199 -25.15 -12.29 -8.28
N LYS A 200 -25.85 -12.63 -7.22
CA LYS A 200 -25.80 -13.96 -6.61
C LYS A 200 -26.36 -14.96 -7.63
N LYS A 201 -25.47 -15.72 -8.23
CA LYS A 201 -25.81 -17.00 -8.87
C LYS A 201 -25.13 -18.11 -8.11
#